data_d9d08e7826ed42ac97d8ee8a243b8d9f
#
_entry.id   d9d08e7826ed42ac97d8ee8a243b8d9f
#
_cell.length_a   1.000
_cell.length_b   1.000
_cell.length_c   1.000
_cell.angle_alpha   90.00
_cell.angle_beta   90.00
_cell.angle_gamma   90.00
#
_symmetry.space_group_name_H-M   'P 1'
#
loop_
_entity.id
_entity.type
_entity.pdbx_description
1 polymer ?
#
loop_
_entity_poly.entity_id
_entity_poly.type
_entity_poly.pdbx_seq_one_letter_code
_entity_poly.pdbx_strand_id
1 'polypeptide(L)'
;TPMTSIIGYADTLYQKTLSPEEVHQLAGIIMNEGMRLEALSFKLMELVTLSQSNFQLEEARIDEVIADAVETIQPTAEKRNVRVQLQTESAWVRLEYDLFKTLLLNLMDNALKSGTDRINIQGSCEKEQYMISIRDYGRGIPQEDLQKITEAFYMVDKSRSRKEHGAGLGLALAVKIAKLHHTELVYESVAGQGTCVSFMLAKEADDEEEEA
;
A
#
# COMPACT_ATOMS: atom_id res chain seq x y z
N THR A 1 -18.67 -6.27 -11.80
CA THR A 1 -17.59 -7.01 -11.13
C THR A 1 -16.57 -7.50 -12.15
N PRO A 2 -15.28 -7.77 -11.77
CA PRO A 2 -14.31 -8.36 -12.69
C PRO A 2 -14.84 -9.64 -13.35
N MET A 3 -15.47 -10.51 -12.57
CA MET A 3 -16.09 -11.75 -13.04
C MET A 3 -17.15 -11.51 -14.14
N THR A 4 -18.01 -10.52 -13.95
CA THR A 4 -19.06 -10.17 -14.93
C THR A 4 -18.46 -9.69 -16.26
N SER A 5 -17.36 -8.92 -16.18
CA SER A 5 -16.65 -8.46 -17.38
C SER A 5 -15.98 -9.63 -18.11
N ILE A 6 -15.28 -10.52 -17.37
CA ILE A 6 -14.66 -11.72 -17.94
C ILE A 6 -15.69 -12.57 -18.68
N ILE A 7 -16.82 -12.89 -18.01
CA ILE A 7 -17.88 -13.71 -18.59
C ILE A 7 -18.48 -13.03 -19.82
N GLY A 8 -18.81 -11.73 -19.74
CA GLY A 8 -19.44 -11.01 -20.85
C GLY A 8 -18.55 -10.88 -22.09
N TYR A 9 -17.25 -10.64 -21.92
CA TYR A 9 -16.31 -10.58 -23.04
C TYR A 9 -15.98 -11.98 -23.60
N ALA A 10 -15.89 -13.00 -22.74
CA ALA A 10 -15.72 -14.38 -23.17
C ALA A 10 -16.95 -14.85 -23.97
N ASP A 11 -18.19 -14.52 -23.55
CA ASP A 11 -19.41 -14.81 -24.26
C ASP A 11 -19.44 -14.10 -25.62
N THR A 12 -18.99 -12.84 -25.70
CA THR A 12 -18.88 -12.11 -26.96
C THR A 12 -17.92 -12.78 -27.93
N LEU A 13 -16.74 -13.24 -27.43
CA LEU A 13 -15.77 -14.01 -28.23
C LEU A 13 -16.33 -15.33 -28.72
N TYR A 14 -17.18 -15.96 -27.92
CA TYR A 14 -17.80 -17.26 -28.26
C TYR A 14 -18.90 -17.12 -29.27
N GLN A 15 -19.75 -16.08 -29.16
CA GLN A 15 -20.97 -15.96 -29.97
C GLN A 15 -20.79 -15.20 -31.30
N LYS A 16 -19.78 -14.35 -31.43
CA LYS A 16 -19.61 -13.46 -32.57
C LYS A 16 -18.37 -13.80 -33.39
N THR A 17 -18.51 -13.65 -34.72
CA THR A 17 -17.36 -13.62 -35.62
C THR A 17 -16.75 -12.24 -35.55
N LEU A 18 -15.50 -12.13 -35.07
CA LEU A 18 -14.78 -10.88 -34.79
C LEU A 18 -13.51 -10.81 -35.64
N SER A 19 -13.03 -9.61 -35.89
CA SER A 19 -11.72 -9.40 -36.49
C SER A 19 -10.59 -9.82 -35.55
N PRO A 20 -9.39 -10.14 -36.06
CA PRO A 20 -8.24 -10.48 -35.22
C PRO A 20 -7.91 -9.39 -34.17
N GLU A 21 -8.08 -8.12 -34.54
CA GLU A 21 -7.86 -6.98 -33.66
C GLU A 21 -8.89 -6.96 -32.51
N GLU A 22 -10.15 -7.17 -32.81
CA GLU A 22 -11.22 -7.24 -31.77
C GLU A 22 -11.01 -8.43 -30.83
N VAL A 23 -10.62 -9.60 -31.37
CA VAL A 23 -10.27 -10.78 -30.55
C VAL A 23 -9.13 -10.46 -29.59
N HIS A 24 -8.06 -9.85 -30.10
CA HIS A 24 -6.90 -9.48 -29.28
C HIS A 24 -7.27 -8.46 -28.17
N GLN A 25 -8.11 -7.48 -28.51
CA GLN A 25 -8.58 -6.46 -27.59
C GLN A 25 -9.44 -7.05 -26.46
N LEU A 26 -10.40 -7.92 -26.80
CA LEU A 26 -11.27 -8.59 -25.81
C LEU A 26 -10.50 -9.58 -24.93
N ALA A 27 -9.57 -10.35 -25.52
CA ALA A 27 -8.70 -11.24 -24.78
C ALA A 27 -7.81 -10.48 -23.77
N GLY A 28 -7.29 -9.31 -24.18
CA GLY A 28 -6.53 -8.42 -23.30
C GLY A 28 -7.36 -7.93 -22.10
N ILE A 29 -8.62 -7.59 -22.31
CA ILE A 29 -9.53 -7.19 -21.22
C ILE A 29 -9.78 -8.36 -20.26
N ILE A 30 -10.07 -9.56 -20.79
CA ILE A 30 -10.28 -10.77 -19.98
C ILE A 30 -9.03 -11.07 -19.14
N MET A 31 -7.85 -11.01 -19.75
CA MET A 31 -6.59 -11.23 -19.06
C MET A 31 -6.37 -10.23 -17.92
N ASN A 32 -6.55 -8.94 -18.18
CA ASN A 32 -6.38 -7.89 -17.18
C ASN A 32 -7.37 -8.01 -16.00
N GLU A 33 -8.64 -8.34 -16.27
CA GLU A 33 -9.62 -8.57 -15.21
C GLU A 33 -9.35 -9.87 -14.44
N GLY A 34 -8.80 -10.90 -15.10
CA GLY A 34 -8.32 -12.12 -14.46
C GLY A 34 -7.18 -11.87 -13.48
N MET A 35 -6.13 -11.16 -13.92
CA MET A 35 -5.00 -10.76 -13.06
C MET A 35 -5.45 -9.90 -11.87
N ARG A 36 -6.44 -9.03 -12.11
CA ARG A 36 -7.03 -8.21 -11.04
C ARG A 36 -7.77 -9.08 -10.01
N LEU A 37 -8.51 -10.09 -10.45
CA LEU A 37 -9.24 -11.01 -9.56
C LEU A 37 -8.25 -11.85 -8.73
N GLU A 38 -7.16 -12.30 -9.34
CA GLU A 38 -6.09 -13.02 -8.68
C GLU A 38 -5.45 -12.17 -7.57
N ALA A 39 -5.05 -10.93 -7.87
CA ALA A 39 -4.49 -9.99 -6.89
C ALA A 39 -5.46 -9.70 -5.73
N LEU A 40 -6.76 -9.61 -6.02
CA LEU A 40 -7.83 -9.49 -5.02
C LEU A 40 -7.88 -10.71 -4.09
N SER A 41 -7.83 -11.91 -4.67
CA SER A 41 -7.87 -13.17 -3.92
C SER A 41 -6.68 -13.30 -2.98
N PHE A 42 -5.46 -12.98 -3.44
CA PHE A 42 -4.26 -12.98 -2.61
C PHE A 42 -4.37 -12.00 -1.43
N LYS A 43 -4.75 -10.75 -1.69
CA LYS A 43 -4.92 -9.75 -0.61
C LYS A 43 -6.00 -10.11 0.40
N LEU A 44 -7.08 -10.75 -0.05
CA LEU A 44 -8.12 -11.25 0.84
C LEU A 44 -7.60 -12.40 1.71
N MET A 45 -6.82 -13.32 1.12
CA MET A 45 -6.20 -14.42 1.84
C MET A 45 -5.21 -13.91 2.89
N GLU A 46 -4.36 -12.93 2.57
CA GLU A 46 -3.48 -12.25 3.52
C GLU A 46 -4.28 -11.66 4.70
N LEU A 47 -5.37 -10.94 4.43
CA LEU A 47 -6.23 -10.38 5.48
C LEU A 47 -6.83 -11.43 6.41
N VAL A 48 -7.20 -12.60 5.90
CA VAL A 48 -7.76 -13.71 6.68
C VAL A 48 -6.67 -14.38 7.50
N THR A 49 -5.52 -14.69 6.90
CA THR A 49 -4.41 -15.39 7.54
C THR A 49 -3.82 -14.56 8.69
N LEU A 50 -3.66 -13.25 8.51
CA LEU A 50 -3.21 -12.33 9.57
C LEU A 50 -4.09 -12.37 10.84
N SER A 51 -5.35 -12.81 10.72
CA SER A 51 -6.25 -12.91 11.88
C SER A 51 -6.04 -14.16 12.72
N GLN A 52 -5.33 -15.16 12.21
CA GLN A 52 -5.21 -16.49 12.78
C GLN A 52 -3.79 -16.87 13.22
N SER A 53 -2.78 -16.07 12.84
CA SER A 53 -1.38 -16.39 13.08
C SER A 53 -0.84 -15.69 14.34
N ASN A 54 -0.10 -16.44 15.15
CA ASN A 54 0.73 -15.85 16.22
C ASN A 54 2.03 -15.36 15.58
N PHE A 55 2.16 -14.05 15.44
CA PHE A 55 3.38 -13.40 14.97
C PHE A 55 4.30 -13.14 16.16
N GLN A 56 5.59 -13.35 15.94
CA GLN A 56 6.64 -12.93 16.88
C GLN A 56 7.26 -11.64 16.35
N LEU A 57 7.29 -10.63 17.21
CA LEU A 57 7.99 -9.39 16.91
C LEU A 57 9.44 -9.57 17.32
N GLU A 58 10.35 -9.36 16.36
CA GLU A 58 11.79 -9.45 16.54
C GLU A 58 12.42 -8.06 16.46
N GLU A 59 13.58 -7.88 17.05
CA GLU A 59 14.34 -6.65 16.96
C GLU A 59 14.85 -6.45 15.53
N ALA A 60 14.65 -5.26 15.00
CA ALA A 60 15.09 -4.90 13.66
C ALA A 60 15.46 -3.42 13.57
N ARG A 61 16.38 -3.11 12.67
CA ARG A 61 16.74 -1.74 12.29
C ARG A 61 15.65 -1.17 11.39
N ILE A 62 14.89 -0.22 11.90
CA ILE A 62 13.75 0.35 11.18
C ILE A 62 14.16 1.10 9.90
N ASP A 63 15.29 1.78 9.93
CA ASP A 63 15.85 2.46 8.76
C ASP A 63 16.17 1.46 7.61
N GLU A 64 16.64 0.25 7.93
CA GLU A 64 16.91 -0.80 6.94
C GLU A 64 15.61 -1.34 6.33
N VAL A 65 14.58 -1.58 7.15
CA VAL A 65 13.27 -2.04 6.67
C VAL A 65 12.62 -1.02 5.73
N ILE A 66 12.71 0.29 6.09
CA ILE A 66 12.18 1.37 5.25
C ILE A 66 12.98 1.45 3.93
N ALA A 67 14.32 1.35 3.98
CA ALA A 67 15.17 1.38 2.79
C ALA A 67 14.86 0.22 1.85
N ASP A 68 14.68 -1.00 2.36
CA ASP A 68 14.31 -2.19 1.57
C ASP A 68 12.92 -2.05 0.92
N ALA A 69 11.95 -1.46 1.64
CA ALA A 69 10.65 -1.15 1.04
C ALA A 69 10.76 -0.10 -0.08
N VAL A 70 11.59 0.93 0.09
CA VAL A 70 11.85 1.95 -0.94
C VAL A 70 12.53 1.33 -2.16
N GLU A 71 13.53 0.48 -1.98
CA GLU A 71 14.19 -0.24 -3.08
C GLU A 71 13.19 -1.09 -3.87
N THR A 72 12.29 -1.77 -3.18
CA THR A 72 11.25 -2.61 -3.79
C THR A 72 10.28 -1.79 -4.65
N ILE A 73 9.90 -0.57 -4.24
CA ILE A 73 8.94 0.28 -4.97
C ILE A 73 9.60 1.12 -6.06
N GLN A 74 10.91 1.33 -6.00
CA GLN A 74 11.67 2.22 -6.88
C GLN A 74 11.44 2.00 -8.38
N PRO A 75 11.44 0.76 -8.93
CA PRO A 75 11.18 0.54 -10.35
C PRO A 75 9.77 0.98 -10.78
N THR A 76 8.80 0.90 -9.86
CA THR A 76 7.42 1.34 -10.13
C THR A 76 7.32 2.87 -10.08
N ALA A 77 8.03 3.51 -9.15
CA ALA A 77 8.12 4.96 -9.05
C ALA A 77 8.75 5.56 -10.32
N GLU A 78 9.85 4.99 -10.81
CA GLU A 78 10.53 5.41 -12.04
C GLU A 78 9.63 5.29 -13.27
N LYS A 79 8.92 4.17 -13.44
CA LYS A 79 7.95 4.00 -14.54
C LYS A 79 6.83 5.04 -14.51
N ARG A 80 6.50 5.57 -13.32
CA ARG A 80 5.48 6.61 -13.12
C ARG A 80 6.04 8.03 -13.11
N ASN A 81 7.36 8.19 -13.27
CA ASN A 81 8.08 9.47 -13.14
C ASN A 81 7.86 10.14 -11.77
N VAL A 82 7.81 9.37 -10.70
CA VAL A 82 7.66 9.84 -9.33
C VAL A 82 9.01 9.76 -8.62
N ARG A 83 9.44 10.88 -8.01
CA ARG A 83 10.66 10.94 -7.20
C ARG A 83 10.38 10.49 -5.78
N VAL A 84 11.12 9.52 -5.27
CA VAL A 84 11.08 9.09 -3.88
C VAL A 84 12.25 9.74 -3.14
N GLN A 85 11.95 10.45 -2.06
CA GLN A 85 12.93 11.06 -1.16
C GLN A 85 12.85 10.34 0.18
N LEU A 86 13.98 9.80 0.64
CA LEU A 86 14.10 9.07 1.88
C LEU A 86 15.02 9.83 2.83
N GLN A 87 14.56 10.04 4.05
CA GLN A 87 15.35 10.61 5.15
C GLN A 87 14.98 9.89 6.45
N THR A 88 15.87 9.05 6.97
CA THR A 88 15.64 8.24 8.16
C THR A 88 16.80 8.35 9.13
N GLU A 89 16.46 8.38 10.41
CA GLU A 89 17.38 8.13 11.51
C GLU A 89 17.40 6.62 11.80
N SER A 90 18.49 6.14 12.37
CA SER A 90 18.60 4.73 12.77
C SER A 90 17.96 4.50 14.13
N ALA A 91 17.23 3.41 14.29
CA ALA A 91 16.73 2.95 15.58
C ALA A 91 16.40 1.46 15.55
N TRP A 92 16.49 0.85 16.74
CA TRP A 92 15.99 -0.50 16.96
C TRP A 92 14.51 -0.46 17.39
N VAL A 93 13.70 -1.33 16.80
CA VAL A 93 12.28 -1.48 17.10
C VAL A 93 11.92 -2.97 17.04
N ARG A 94 10.80 -3.36 17.67
CA ARG A 94 10.28 -4.72 17.54
C ARG A 94 9.20 -4.77 16.47
N LEU A 95 9.42 -5.59 15.45
CA LEU A 95 8.48 -5.78 14.36
C LEU A 95 8.59 -7.17 13.74
N GLU A 96 7.59 -7.57 12.99
CA GLU A 96 7.69 -8.69 12.05
C GLU A 96 8.05 -8.11 10.68
N TYR A 97 9.23 -8.47 10.18
CA TYR A 97 9.90 -7.80 9.05
C TYR A 97 9.05 -7.78 7.77
N ASP A 98 8.57 -8.94 7.35
CA ASP A 98 7.86 -9.08 6.07
C ASP A 98 6.48 -8.41 6.10
N LEU A 99 5.77 -8.52 7.22
CA LEU A 99 4.49 -7.82 7.40
C LEU A 99 4.68 -6.32 7.44
N PHE A 100 5.70 -5.85 8.18
CA PHE A 100 5.94 -4.42 8.28
C PHE A 100 6.37 -3.83 6.93
N LYS A 101 7.22 -4.52 6.18
CA LYS A 101 7.55 -4.18 4.79
C LYS A 101 6.29 -4.15 3.92
N THR A 102 5.37 -5.11 4.07
CA THR A 102 4.09 -5.14 3.37
C THR A 102 3.21 -3.93 3.71
N LEU A 103 3.19 -3.50 4.98
CA LEU A 103 2.52 -2.25 5.39
C LEU A 103 3.08 -1.06 4.63
N LEU A 104 4.40 -0.86 4.68
CA LEU A 104 5.07 0.25 3.99
C LEU A 104 4.79 0.25 2.48
N LEU A 105 4.89 -0.91 1.83
CA LEU A 105 4.61 -1.06 0.40
C LEU A 105 3.17 -0.70 0.05
N ASN A 106 2.18 -1.06 0.87
CA ASN A 106 0.79 -0.67 0.64
C ASN A 106 0.58 0.85 0.77
N LEU A 107 1.23 1.51 1.74
CA LEU A 107 1.17 2.96 1.90
C LEU A 107 1.85 3.69 0.73
N MET A 108 3.05 3.24 0.32
CA MET A 108 3.79 3.81 -0.80
C MET A 108 3.07 3.59 -2.15
N ASP A 109 2.46 2.43 -2.39
CA ASP A 109 1.67 2.15 -3.59
C ASP A 109 0.45 3.08 -3.69
N ASN A 110 -0.22 3.37 -2.57
CA ASN A 110 -1.29 4.36 -2.53
C ASN A 110 -0.79 5.76 -2.85
N ALA A 111 0.37 6.16 -2.31
CA ALA A 111 1.01 7.42 -2.63
C ALA A 111 1.35 7.52 -4.13
N LEU A 112 1.94 6.47 -4.74
CA LEU A 112 2.21 6.42 -6.18
C LEU A 112 0.93 6.55 -7.05
N LYS A 113 -0.21 6.06 -6.55
CA LYS A 113 -1.51 6.13 -7.22
C LYS A 113 -2.24 7.47 -7.02
N SER A 114 -1.73 8.35 -6.15
CA SER A 114 -2.37 9.65 -5.89
C SER A 114 -2.27 10.64 -7.06
N GLY A 115 -1.38 10.40 -8.01
CA GLY A 115 -1.05 11.31 -9.11
C GLY A 115 0.02 12.33 -8.73
N THR A 116 0.83 12.02 -7.73
CA THR A 116 1.96 12.83 -7.28
C THR A 116 3.15 12.75 -8.24
N ASP A 117 4.01 13.75 -8.19
CA ASP A 117 5.34 13.74 -8.84
C ASP A 117 6.47 13.38 -7.87
N ARG A 118 6.17 13.34 -6.56
CA ARG A 118 7.14 13.01 -5.51
C ARG A 118 6.47 12.39 -4.29
N ILE A 119 7.24 11.57 -3.57
CA ILE A 119 6.88 10.99 -2.27
C ILE A 119 8.04 11.28 -1.32
N ASN A 120 7.73 11.83 -0.15
CA ASN A 120 8.68 12.04 0.93
C ASN A 120 8.42 10.99 2.02
N ILE A 121 9.47 10.28 2.40
CA ILE A 121 9.44 9.28 3.47
C ILE A 121 10.43 9.77 4.53
N GLN A 122 9.94 9.95 5.73
CA GLN A 122 10.74 10.42 6.86
C GLN A 122 10.60 9.44 8.03
N GLY A 123 11.72 9.19 8.69
CA GLY A 123 11.81 8.44 9.92
C GLY A 123 12.67 9.18 10.93
N SER A 124 12.12 9.49 12.10
CA SER A 124 12.83 10.24 13.14
C SER A 124 12.60 9.67 14.53
N CYS A 125 13.64 9.79 15.37
CA CYS A 125 13.56 9.44 16.77
C CYS A 125 12.86 10.53 17.57
N GLU A 126 11.77 10.20 18.26
CA GLU A 126 11.05 11.10 19.15
C GLU A 126 10.97 10.49 20.56
N LYS A 127 11.95 10.82 21.42
CA LYS A 127 12.08 10.25 22.77
C LYS A 127 12.12 8.70 22.71
N GLU A 128 11.13 8.06 23.33
CA GLU A 128 10.97 6.60 23.39
C GLU A 128 10.26 6.00 22.15
N GLN A 129 9.99 6.82 21.13
CA GLN A 129 9.24 6.40 19.94
C GLN A 129 10.03 6.74 18.69
N TYR A 130 9.73 6.02 17.62
CA TYR A 130 10.18 6.30 16.27
C TYR A 130 8.99 6.69 15.41
N MET A 131 8.99 7.92 14.91
CA MET A 131 7.96 8.45 14.02
C MET A 131 8.29 8.10 12.58
N ILE A 132 7.32 7.56 11.85
CA ILE A 132 7.40 7.36 10.41
C ILE A 132 6.32 8.18 9.73
N SER A 133 6.68 8.89 8.66
CA SER A 133 5.71 9.59 7.82
C SER A 133 5.97 9.34 6.35
N ILE A 134 4.88 9.12 5.58
CA ILE A 134 4.89 8.96 4.14
C ILE A 134 3.96 10.00 3.56
N ARG A 135 4.51 10.97 2.81
CA ARG A 135 3.77 12.09 2.25
C ARG A 135 3.81 12.07 0.73
N ASP A 136 2.66 12.10 0.11
CA ASP A 136 2.47 12.43 -1.29
C ASP A 136 1.93 13.85 -1.47
N TYR A 137 2.06 14.39 -2.68
CA TYR A 137 1.59 15.72 -3.07
C TYR A 137 0.57 15.61 -4.21
N GLY A 138 -0.17 14.52 -4.23
CA GLY A 138 -1.15 14.23 -5.25
C GLY A 138 -2.50 14.90 -4.97
N ARG A 139 -3.55 14.25 -5.44
CA ARG A 139 -4.93 14.79 -5.39
C ARG A 139 -5.51 14.92 -3.98
N GLY A 140 -4.92 14.28 -2.98
CA GLY A 140 -5.48 14.21 -1.64
C GLY A 140 -6.78 13.41 -1.58
N ILE A 141 -7.38 13.40 -0.40
CA ILE A 141 -8.60 12.67 -0.05
C ILE A 141 -9.61 13.67 0.51
N PRO A 142 -10.86 13.67 0.04
CA PRO A 142 -11.93 14.48 0.64
C PRO A 142 -12.16 14.12 2.11
N GLN A 143 -12.46 15.12 2.93
CA GLN A 143 -12.65 14.93 4.38
C GLN A 143 -13.75 13.91 4.71
N GLU A 144 -14.79 13.85 3.90
CA GLU A 144 -15.93 12.91 4.06
C GLU A 144 -15.54 11.45 3.80
N ASP A 145 -14.43 11.22 3.09
CA ASP A 145 -13.93 9.89 2.75
C ASP A 145 -12.88 9.39 3.73
N LEU A 146 -12.18 10.29 4.46
CA LEU A 146 -11.06 9.93 5.35
C LEU A 146 -11.41 8.85 6.37
N GLN A 147 -12.63 8.84 6.89
CA GLN A 147 -13.07 7.81 7.85
C GLN A 147 -13.34 6.44 7.20
N LYS A 148 -13.54 6.41 5.88
CA LYS A 148 -13.94 5.20 5.14
C LYS A 148 -12.79 4.57 4.36
N ILE A 149 -11.71 5.31 4.08
CA ILE A 149 -10.61 4.82 3.24
C ILE A 149 -9.93 3.55 3.77
N THR A 150 -10.05 3.29 5.06
CA THR A 150 -9.51 2.11 5.74
C THR A 150 -10.46 0.91 5.72
N GLU A 151 -11.71 1.10 5.27
CA GLU A 151 -12.66 0.01 5.10
C GLU A 151 -12.29 -0.86 3.89
N ALA A 152 -12.42 -2.18 4.04
CA ALA A 152 -12.16 -3.10 2.95
C ALA A 152 -13.09 -2.82 1.77
N PHE A 153 -12.54 -2.82 0.55
CA PHE A 153 -13.24 -2.55 -0.71
C PHE A 153 -13.71 -1.10 -0.90
N TYR A 154 -13.42 -0.19 0.03
CA TYR A 154 -13.73 1.21 -0.16
C TYR A 154 -12.79 1.88 -1.17
N MET A 155 -13.35 2.71 -2.03
CA MET A 155 -12.62 3.45 -3.06
C MET A 155 -13.30 4.81 -3.28
N VAL A 156 -12.54 5.89 -3.15
CA VAL A 156 -13.00 7.26 -3.39
C VAL A 156 -13.45 7.45 -4.85
N ASP A 157 -12.70 6.88 -5.81
CA ASP A 157 -13.03 6.92 -7.24
C ASP A 157 -12.99 5.52 -7.85
N LYS A 158 -14.18 4.96 -8.07
CA LYS A 158 -14.35 3.61 -8.66
C LYS A 158 -13.96 3.52 -10.14
N SER A 159 -13.99 4.65 -10.85
CA SER A 159 -13.69 4.66 -12.30
C SER A 159 -12.19 4.55 -12.56
N ARG A 160 -11.41 5.27 -11.79
CA ARG A 160 -9.95 5.30 -11.86
C ARG A 160 -9.31 4.06 -11.26
N SER A 161 -9.86 3.57 -10.15
CA SER A 161 -9.37 2.34 -9.50
C SER A 161 -9.45 1.12 -10.41
N ARG A 162 -10.37 1.11 -11.38
CA ARG A 162 -10.40 0.08 -12.43
C ARG A 162 -9.19 0.14 -13.35
N LYS A 163 -8.73 1.33 -13.72
CA LYS A 163 -7.54 1.51 -14.58
C LYS A 163 -6.23 1.19 -13.84
N GLU A 164 -6.19 1.42 -12.55
CA GLU A 164 -5.00 1.22 -11.71
C GLU A 164 -4.98 -0.12 -10.95
N HIS A 165 -5.90 -1.04 -11.29
CA HIS A 165 -6.03 -2.38 -10.68
C HIS A 165 -6.19 -2.35 -9.16
N GLY A 166 -6.68 -1.22 -8.60
CA GLY A 166 -6.93 -1.07 -7.17
C GLY A 166 -8.12 -1.90 -6.72
N ALA A 167 -7.95 -2.61 -5.60
CA ALA A 167 -8.97 -3.49 -5.01
C ALA A 167 -9.68 -2.87 -3.80
N GLY A 168 -9.16 -1.75 -3.27
CA GLY A 168 -9.63 -1.17 -2.01
C GLY A 168 -9.27 -2.01 -0.77
N LEU A 169 -8.25 -2.88 -0.86
CA LEU A 169 -7.83 -3.75 0.23
C LEU A 169 -6.47 -3.33 0.85
N GLY A 170 -5.68 -2.53 0.14
CA GLY A 170 -4.31 -2.18 0.59
C GLY A 170 -4.29 -1.43 1.92
N LEU A 171 -5.14 -0.40 2.09
CA LEU A 171 -5.21 0.35 3.35
C LEU A 171 -5.81 -0.48 4.49
N ALA A 172 -6.83 -1.31 4.21
CA ALA A 172 -7.38 -2.22 5.20
C ALA A 172 -6.32 -3.21 5.70
N LEU A 173 -5.47 -3.74 4.80
CA LEU A 173 -4.34 -4.59 5.15
C LEU A 173 -3.30 -3.82 5.96
N ALA A 174 -2.92 -2.60 5.54
CA ALA A 174 -1.96 -1.76 6.27
C ALA A 174 -2.44 -1.47 7.70
N VAL A 175 -3.71 -1.10 7.90
CA VAL A 175 -4.29 -0.88 9.23
C VAL A 175 -4.24 -2.13 10.09
N LYS A 176 -4.50 -3.30 9.51
CA LYS A 176 -4.45 -4.56 10.26
C LYS A 176 -3.03 -4.90 10.68
N ILE A 177 -2.05 -4.72 9.80
CA ILE A 177 -0.63 -4.93 10.13
C ILE A 177 -0.17 -3.90 11.19
N ALA A 178 -0.55 -2.62 11.06
CA ALA A 178 -0.24 -1.61 12.07
C ALA A 178 -0.71 -2.01 13.48
N LYS A 179 -1.95 -2.51 13.58
CA LYS A 179 -2.50 -3.00 14.85
C LYS A 179 -1.73 -4.18 15.43
N LEU A 180 -1.21 -5.08 14.61
CA LEU A 180 -0.35 -6.20 15.06
C LEU A 180 1.00 -5.70 15.61
N HIS A 181 1.46 -4.54 15.15
CA HIS A 181 2.67 -3.86 15.63
C HIS A 181 2.37 -2.79 16.71
N HIS A 182 1.18 -2.85 17.33
CA HIS A 182 0.75 -1.95 18.40
C HIS A 182 0.80 -0.46 18.02
N THR A 183 0.56 -0.14 16.74
CA THR A 183 0.52 1.24 16.25
C THR A 183 -0.77 1.54 15.48
N GLU A 184 -1.07 2.82 15.32
CA GLU A 184 -2.22 3.30 14.57
C GLU A 184 -1.78 4.25 13.46
N LEU A 185 -2.39 4.11 12.28
CA LEU A 185 -2.13 4.98 11.15
C LEU A 185 -2.97 6.26 11.26
N VAL A 186 -2.30 7.40 11.25
CA VAL A 186 -2.92 8.73 11.22
C VAL A 186 -2.87 9.26 9.80
N TYR A 187 -4.01 9.72 9.30
CA TYR A 187 -4.15 10.25 7.94
C TYR A 187 -4.48 11.74 7.99
N GLU A 188 -3.59 12.55 7.40
CA GLU A 188 -3.81 13.97 7.16
C GLU A 188 -3.89 14.21 5.66
N SER A 189 -5.00 14.71 5.17
CA SER A 189 -5.19 14.93 3.74
C SER A 189 -6.06 16.14 3.47
N VAL A 190 -5.68 16.86 2.42
CA VAL A 190 -6.45 17.98 1.88
C VAL A 190 -6.61 17.75 0.38
N ALA A 191 -7.83 17.80 -0.11
CA ALA A 191 -8.11 17.64 -1.54
C ALA A 191 -7.28 18.64 -2.37
N GLY A 192 -6.54 18.13 -3.35
CA GLY A 192 -5.64 18.91 -4.21
C GLY A 192 -4.26 19.20 -3.60
N GLN A 193 -3.96 18.81 -2.36
CA GLN A 193 -2.68 19.08 -1.70
C GLN A 193 -1.89 17.82 -1.30
N GLY A 194 -2.48 16.64 -1.50
CA GLY A 194 -1.87 15.34 -1.18
C GLY A 194 -2.28 14.78 0.18
N THR A 195 -1.62 13.69 0.56
CA THR A 195 -1.90 12.95 1.79
C THR A 195 -0.59 12.69 2.53
N CYS A 196 -0.65 12.80 3.86
CA CYS A 196 0.39 12.35 4.77
C CYS A 196 -0.18 11.23 5.63
N VAL A 197 0.51 10.10 5.66
CA VAL A 197 0.22 9.00 6.59
C VAL A 197 1.37 8.93 7.56
N SER A 198 1.09 8.97 8.86
CA SER A 198 2.10 8.88 9.92
C SER A 198 1.69 7.89 11.00
N PHE A 199 2.68 7.33 11.68
CA PHE A 199 2.50 6.40 12.79
C PHE A 199 3.79 6.30 13.61
N MET A 200 3.68 5.78 14.85
CA MET A 200 4.79 5.69 15.79
C MET A 200 5.00 4.25 16.23
N LEU A 201 6.26 3.86 16.39
CA LEU A 201 6.67 2.59 17.01
C LEU A 201 7.41 2.88 18.31
N ALA A 202 7.29 2.00 19.29
CA ALA A 202 8.15 2.03 20.45
C ALA A 202 9.58 1.69 20.01
N LYS A 203 10.56 2.45 20.49
CA LYS A 203 11.98 2.16 20.33
C LYS A 203 12.41 1.12 21.37
N GLU A 204 13.30 0.23 21.00
CA GLU A 204 14.09 -0.52 21.98
C GLU A 204 15.23 0.36 22.50
N ALA A 205 15.64 0.12 23.72
CA ALA A 205 16.78 0.84 24.31
C ALA A 205 18.05 0.46 23.55
N ASP A 206 18.89 1.46 23.22
CA ASP A 206 20.23 1.17 22.72
C ASP A 206 21.04 0.58 23.88
N ASP A 207 21.45 -0.68 23.79
CA ASP A 207 22.27 -1.36 24.80
C ASP A 207 23.66 -0.73 25.04
N GLU A 208 23.98 0.37 24.34
CA GLU A 208 25.26 1.08 24.46
C GLU A 208 25.31 2.10 25.62
N GLU A 209 24.20 2.40 26.33
CA GLU A 209 24.21 3.38 27.43
C GLU A 209 24.41 2.75 28.84
N GLU A 210 24.54 1.43 28.99
CA GLU A 210 24.78 0.78 30.29
C GLU A 210 26.26 0.57 30.65
N GLU A 211 27.24 0.97 29.82
CA GLU A 211 28.69 0.85 30.11
C GLU A 211 29.38 2.21 30.27
N ALA A 212 28.77 3.23 30.90
CA ALA A 212 29.43 4.49 31.20
C ALA A 212 29.36 4.85 32.69
#